data_5e29a9d5649d54df60ce219a9eb63900
#
_entry.id   5e29a9d5649d54df60ce219a9eb63900
#
_cell.length_a   1.000
_cell.length_b   1.000
_cell.length_c   1.000
_cell.angle_alpha   90.00
_cell.angle_beta   90.00
_cell.angle_gamma   90.00
#
_symmetry.space_group_name_H-M   'P 1'
#
loop_
_entity.id
_entity.type
_entity.pdbx_description
1 polymer ?
#
loop_
_entity_poly.entity_id
_entity_poly.type
_entity_poly.pdbx_seq_one_letter_code
_entity_poly.pdbx_strand_id
1 'polypeptide(L)'
;AAVHAAAILLLPQLERGQRVDASVLRSAMESAFGASDASGAWDWKTAYDACEAATVLFMRKYGKSLLRRAGSPAALLPLLGKIVGLLPTQTRRSEESQAFQQFSTPISLGIAAVTAAAITPTDRVLEPSAGTGLLAILAEIAGGSLVLNELAELRAGLLSLLFPAEPVTRFDAAQ
;
A
#
# COMPACT_ATOMS: atom_id res chain seq x y z
N ALA A 1 -8.75 -11.33 -0.56
CA ALA A 1 -7.78 -12.44 -0.44
C ALA A 1 -6.80 -12.45 -1.61
N ALA A 2 -7.26 -12.53 -2.89
CA ALA A 2 -6.36 -12.69 -4.06
C ALA A 2 -5.36 -11.53 -4.24
N VAL A 3 -5.76 -10.27 -4.08
CA VAL A 3 -4.86 -9.10 -4.15
C VAL A 3 -3.74 -9.19 -3.11
N HIS A 4 -4.06 -9.62 -1.90
CA HIS A 4 -3.05 -9.84 -0.85
C HIS A 4 -2.10 -10.98 -1.21
N ALA A 5 -2.61 -12.08 -1.79
CA ALA A 5 -1.77 -13.17 -2.29
C ALA A 5 -0.83 -12.69 -3.40
N ALA A 6 -1.31 -11.90 -4.35
CA ALA A 6 -0.48 -11.29 -5.39
C ALA A 6 0.62 -10.39 -4.77
N ALA A 7 0.28 -9.58 -3.76
CA ALA A 7 1.26 -8.75 -3.05
C ALA A 7 2.37 -9.58 -2.40
N ILE A 8 2.03 -10.72 -1.80
CA ILE A 8 3.01 -11.65 -1.23
C ILE A 8 3.94 -12.21 -2.33
N LEU A 9 3.41 -12.53 -3.51
CA LEU A 9 4.22 -13.00 -4.66
C LEU A 9 5.15 -11.92 -5.22
N LEU A 10 4.76 -10.64 -5.12
CA LEU A 10 5.56 -9.50 -5.57
C LEU A 10 6.65 -9.08 -4.56
N LEU A 11 6.45 -9.33 -3.27
CA LEU A 11 7.37 -8.91 -2.21
C LEU A 11 8.83 -9.33 -2.45
N PRO A 12 9.14 -10.58 -2.88
CA PRO A 12 10.52 -10.99 -3.16
C PRO A 12 11.21 -10.18 -4.26
N GLN A 13 10.48 -9.60 -5.21
CA GLN A 13 11.05 -8.72 -6.24
C GLN A 13 11.55 -7.42 -5.60
N LEU A 14 10.75 -6.82 -4.73
CA LEU A 14 11.14 -5.61 -3.99
C LEU A 14 12.34 -5.90 -3.06
N GLU A 15 12.35 -7.04 -2.40
CA GLU A 15 13.45 -7.45 -1.50
C GLU A 15 14.79 -7.60 -2.23
N ARG A 16 14.75 -8.07 -3.49
CA ARG A 16 15.95 -8.21 -4.34
C ARG A 16 16.30 -6.92 -5.10
N GLY A 17 15.51 -5.86 -4.97
CA GLY A 17 15.66 -4.65 -5.77
C GLY A 17 15.39 -4.88 -7.26
N GLN A 18 14.57 -5.85 -7.61
CA GLN A 18 14.22 -6.21 -8.98
C GLN A 18 12.96 -5.51 -9.43
N ARG A 19 12.97 -5.06 -10.68
CA ARG A 19 11.82 -4.36 -11.26
C ARG A 19 10.64 -5.30 -11.46
N VAL A 20 9.46 -4.84 -11.05
CA VAL A 20 8.18 -5.44 -11.36
C VAL A 20 7.68 -4.81 -12.66
N ASP A 21 7.91 -5.47 -13.78
CA ASP A 21 7.33 -5.06 -15.05
C ASP A 21 5.91 -5.63 -15.23
N ALA A 22 5.28 -5.29 -16.36
CA ALA A 22 3.92 -5.74 -16.65
C ALA A 22 3.80 -7.28 -16.74
N SER A 23 4.84 -7.98 -17.15
CA SER A 23 4.85 -9.45 -17.25
C SER A 23 4.91 -10.09 -15.86
N VAL A 24 5.81 -9.62 -15.00
CA VAL A 24 5.94 -10.07 -13.61
C VAL A 24 4.64 -9.80 -12.84
N LEU A 25 4.06 -8.60 -12.99
CA LEU A 25 2.81 -8.25 -12.33
C LEU A 25 1.66 -9.14 -12.82
N ARG A 26 1.52 -9.34 -14.13
CA ARG A 26 0.49 -10.23 -14.70
C ARG A 26 0.63 -11.63 -14.15
N SER A 27 1.82 -12.21 -14.14
CA SER A 27 2.07 -13.55 -13.63
C SER A 27 1.68 -13.71 -12.16
N ALA A 28 2.00 -12.71 -11.33
CA ALA A 28 1.61 -12.71 -9.92
C ALA A 28 0.08 -12.63 -9.74
N MET A 29 -0.59 -11.78 -10.55
CA MET A 29 -2.05 -11.66 -10.53
C MET A 29 -2.74 -12.94 -11.01
N GLU A 30 -2.32 -13.52 -12.13
CA GLU A 30 -2.87 -14.77 -12.65
C GLU A 30 -2.69 -15.93 -11.67
N SER A 31 -1.54 -16.01 -11.02
CA SER A 31 -1.28 -17.01 -9.97
C SER A 31 -2.21 -16.83 -8.76
N ALA A 32 -2.47 -15.59 -8.36
CA ALA A 32 -3.29 -15.28 -7.19
C ALA A 32 -4.80 -15.41 -7.46
N PHE A 33 -5.24 -15.07 -8.67
CA PHE A 33 -6.66 -15.10 -9.06
C PHE A 33 -7.08 -16.40 -9.75
N GLY A 34 -6.11 -17.20 -10.22
CA GLY A 34 -6.36 -18.43 -10.97
C GLY A 34 -6.84 -18.21 -12.40
N ALA A 35 -6.84 -16.95 -12.89
CA ALA A 35 -7.31 -16.60 -14.22
C ALA A 35 -6.73 -15.25 -14.68
N SER A 36 -6.80 -14.96 -16.00
CA SER A 36 -6.22 -13.77 -16.60
C SER A 36 -7.13 -12.54 -16.54
N ASP A 37 -6.54 -11.36 -16.80
CA ASP A 37 -7.27 -10.11 -17.01
C ASP A 37 -8.24 -10.18 -18.20
N ALA A 38 -7.88 -10.92 -19.24
CA ALA A 38 -8.72 -11.12 -20.42
C ALA A 38 -10.03 -11.88 -20.11
N SER A 39 -10.03 -12.70 -19.06
CA SER A 39 -11.25 -13.38 -18.57
C SER A 39 -12.11 -12.53 -17.63
N GLY A 40 -11.67 -11.30 -17.33
CA GLY A 40 -12.35 -10.42 -16.39
C GLY A 40 -12.15 -10.78 -14.90
N ALA A 41 -11.21 -11.69 -14.57
CA ALA A 41 -10.96 -12.09 -13.19
C ALA A 41 -10.36 -10.97 -12.34
N TRP A 42 -9.63 -10.07 -12.95
CA TRP A 42 -9.04 -8.88 -12.34
C TRP A 42 -8.78 -7.80 -13.39
N ASP A 43 -8.61 -6.58 -12.96
CA ASP A 43 -8.24 -5.44 -13.79
C ASP A 43 -6.88 -4.85 -13.39
N TRP A 44 -6.33 -3.98 -14.21
CA TRP A 44 -5.03 -3.35 -13.95
C TRP A 44 -5.04 -2.40 -12.76
N LYS A 45 -6.20 -1.83 -12.39
CA LYS A 45 -6.32 -1.07 -11.13
C LYS A 45 -6.09 -1.98 -9.93
N THR A 46 -6.74 -3.14 -9.92
CA THR A 46 -6.55 -4.17 -8.88
C THR A 46 -5.11 -4.67 -8.82
N ALA A 47 -4.43 -4.79 -9.97
CA ALA A 47 -3.02 -5.14 -10.03
C ALA A 47 -2.12 -4.04 -9.43
N TYR A 48 -2.44 -2.78 -9.62
CA TYR A 48 -1.72 -1.69 -8.94
C TYR A 48 -1.98 -1.67 -7.43
N ASP A 49 -3.18 -1.99 -6.97
CA ASP A 49 -3.46 -2.16 -5.54
C ASP A 49 -2.59 -3.30 -4.94
N ALA A 50 -2.30 -4.37 -5.70
CA ALA A 50 -1.36 -5.42 -5.28
C ALA A 50 0.09 -4.90 -5.18
N CYS A 51 0.53 -4.02 -6.08
CA CYS A 51 1.86 -3.38 -5.99
C CYS A 51 1.97 -2.49 -4.74
N GLU A 52 0.94 -1.72 -4.44
CA GLU A 52 0.89 -0.89 -3.23
C GLU A 52 0.89 -1.76 -1.97
N ALA A 53 0.09 -2.83 -1.94
CA ALA A 53 0.07 -3.80 -0.85
C ALA A 53 1.45 -4.48 -0.66
N ALA A 54 2.16 -4.81 -1.74
CA ALA A 54 3.53 -5.32 -1.66
C ALA A 54 4.48 -4.30 -1.02
N THR A 55 4.29 -3.00 -1.32
CA THR A 55 5.05 -1.92 -0.68
C THR A 55 4.73 -1.83 0.81
N VAL A 56 3.47 -1.96 1.22
CA VAL A 56 3.07 -2.00 2.64
C VAL A 56 3.74 -3.18 3.36
N LEU A 57 3.72 -4.37 2.77
CA LEU A 57 4.38 -5.57 3.31
C LEU A 57 5.91 -5.37 3.43
N PHE A 58 6.53 -4.79 2.41
CA PHE A 58 7.96 -4.45 2.43
C PHE A 58 8.29 -3.47 3.55
N MET A 59 7.52 -2.40 3.68
CA MET A 59 7.72 -1.41 4.73
C MET A 59 7.48 -1.98 6.12
N ARG A 60 6.52 -2.85 6.31
CA ARG A 60 6.30 -3.54 7.59
C ARG A 60 7.51 -4.38 7.99
N LYS A 61 8.09 -5.10 7.04
CA LYS A 61 9.25 -5.97 7.29
C LYS A 61 10.52 -5.18 7.54
N TYR A 62 10.75 -4.11 6.79
CA TYR A 62 12.05 -3.44 6.75
C TYR A 62 12.03 -1.97 7.24
N GLY A 63 10.87 -1.32 7.23
CA GLY A 63 10.75 0.13 7.43
C GLY A 63 11.41 0.66 8.70
N LYS A 64 11.20 0.01 9.84
CA LYS A 64 11.84 0.41 11.12
C LYS A 64 13.37 0.32 11.05
N SER A 65 13.91 -0.72 10.43
CA SER A 65 15.36 -0.90 10.29
C SER A 65 15.95 0.09 9.28
N LEU A 66 15.25 0.35 8.20
CA LEU A 66 15.66 1.31 7.18
C LEU A 66 15.68 2.73 7.73
N LEU A 67 14.64 3.13 8.49
CA LEU A 67 14.59 4.45 9.13
C LEU A 67 15.72 4.64 10.14
N ARG A 68 15.98 3.63 10.97
CA ARG A 68 17.12 3.67 11.92
C ARG A 68 18.47 3.81 11.22
N ARG A 69 18.66 3.09 10.09
CA ARG A 69 19.93 3.17 9.32
C ARG A 69 20.07 4.49 8.58
N ALA A 70 18.98 5.05 8.08
CA ALA A 70 18.98 6.35 7.43
C ALA A 70 19.26 7.49 8.41
N GLY A 71 18.93 7.33 9.69
CA GLY A 71 19.14 8.32 10.74
C GLY A 71 18.13 9.47 10.72
N SER A 72 17.40 9.66 9.64
CA SER A 72 16.33 10.66 9.54
C SER A 72 15.31 10.27 8.47
N PRO A 73 14.05 10.75 8.58
CA PRO A 73 13.04 10.56 7.54
C PRO A 73 13.46 11.13 6.17
N ALA A 74 14.13 12.28 6.14
CA ALA A 74 14.61 12.88 4.91
C ALA A 74 15.65 12.01 4.20
N ALA A 75 16.55 11.38 4.94
CA ALA A 75 17.57 10.48 4.39
C ALA A 75 16.98 9.16 3.86
N LEU A 76 15.74 8.82 4.25
CA LEU A 76 15.02 7.65 3.73
C LEU A 76 14.40 7.90 2.33
N LEU A 77 14.12 9.16 1.97
CA LEU A 77 13.44 9.51 0.71
C LEU A 77 14.09 8.91 -0.56
N PRO A 78 15.43 8.95 -0.75
CA PRO A 78 16.04 8.36 -1.93
C PRO A 78 15.82 6.85 -2.05
N LEU A 79 15.76 6.15 -0.92
CA LEU A 79 15.48 4.71 -0.91
C LEU A 79 14.01 4.43 -1.23
N LEU A 80 13.08 5.20 -0.66
CA LEU A 80 11.67 5.09 -1.01
C LEU A 80 11.44 5.36 -2.49
N GLY A 81 12.12 6.37 -3.06
CA GLY A 81 12.09 6.63 -4.50
C GLY A 81 12.58 5.44 -5.34
N LYS A 82 13.64 4.75 -4.89
CA LYS A 82 14.12 3.53 -5.55
C LYS A 82 13.07 2.41 -5.50
N ILE A 83 12.44 2.18 -4.35
CA ILE A 83 11.40 1.13 -4.19
C ILE A 83 10.22 1.42 -5.12
N VAL A 84 9.72 2.66 -5.13
CA VAL A 84 8.63 3.07 -6.03
C VAL A 84 9.04 2.90 -7.50
N GLY A 85 10.29 3.22 -7.84
CA GLY A 85 10.84 3.06 -9.19
C GLY A 85 10.94 1.61 -9.68
N LEU A 86 10.85 0.62 -8.77
CA LEU A 86 10.77 -0.80 -9.12
C LEU A 86 9.37 -1.22 -9.58
N LEU A 87 8.35 -0.46 -9.23
CA LEU A 87 6.95 -0.76 -9.50
C LEU A 87 6.47 -0.06 -10.78
N PRO A 88 5.49 -0.64 -11.49
CA PRO A 88 4.91 0.00 -12.66
C PRO A 88 4.14 1.26 -12.27
N THR A 89 4.21 2.27 -13.13
CA THR A 89 3.44 3.51 -12.96
C THR A 89 1.96 3.26 -13.22
N GLN A 90 1.09 3.75 -12.34
CA GLN A 90 -0.36 3.69 -12.54
C GLN A 90 -0.77 4.61 -13.70
N THR A 91 -1.10 3.99 -14.84
CA THR A 91 -1.49 4.71 -16.06
C THR A 91 -2.97 4.57 -16.41
N ARG A 92 -3.67 3.64 -15.75
CA ARG A 92 -5.09 3.34 -16.02
C ARG A 92 -5.95 3.65 -14.81
N ARG A 93 -7.13 4.24 -15.08
CA ARG A 93 -8.14 4.57 -14.07
C ARG A 93 -9.42 3.81 -14.43
N SER A 94 -10.07 3.16 -13.44
CA SER A 94 -11.41 2.62 -13.60
C SER A 94 -12.45 3.70 -13.33
N GLU A 95 -13.69 3.49 -13.77
CA GLU A 95 -14.82 4.39 -13.47
C GLU A 95 -15.03 4.50 -11.96
N GLU A 96 -14.92 3.38 -11.22
CA GLU A 96 -14.99 3.36 -9.76
C GLU A 96 -13.89 4.21 -9.12
N SER A 97 -12.64 4.10 -9.60
CA SER A 97 -11.53 4.90 -9.06
C SER A 97 -11.68 6.39 -9.32
N GLN A 98 -12.39 6.77 -10.37
CA GLN A 98 -12.72 8.17 -10.65
C GLN A 98 -13.90 8.64 -9.79
N ALA A 99 -14.96 7.83 -9.66
CA ALA A 99 -16.14 8.16 -8.88
C ALA A 99 -15.83 8.36 -7.38
N PHE A 100 -14.97 7.50 -6.83
CA PHE A 100 -14.54 7.57 -5.42
C PHE A 100 -13.23 8.36 -5.22
N GLN A 101 -12.69 9.00 -6.26
CA GLN A 101 -11.42 9.73 -6.20
C GLN A 101 -10.27 8.92 -5.54
N GLN A 102 -10.21 7.64 -5.88
CA GLN A 102 -9.24 6.68 -5.30
C GLN A 102 -7.82 6.94 -5.82
N PHE A 103 -7.20 7.99 -5.32
CA PHE A 103 -5.81 8.34 -5.59
C PHE A 103 -4.95 7.93 -4.40
N SER A 104 -3.98 7.07 -4.65
CA SER A 104 -3.04 6.67 -3.60
C SER A 104 -2.01 7.77 -3.36
N THR A 105 -1.80 8.11 -2.10
CA THR A 105 -0.74 9.03 -1.71
C THR A 105 0.62 8.37 -1.92
N PRO A 106 1.53 8.96 -2.71
CA PRO A 106 2.87 8.44 -2.85
C PRO A 106 3.57 8.29 -1.50
N ILE A 107 4.27 7.18 -1.28
CA ILE A 107 4.90 6.87 0.01
C ILE A 107 5.90 7.95 0.46
N SER A 108 6.54 8.65 -0.49
CA SER A 108 7.43 9.79 -0.20
C SER A 108 6.69 10.98 0.41
N LEU A 109 5.45 11.24 0.00
CA LEU A 109 4.59 12.25 0.64
C LEU A 109 4.08 11.74 1.99
N GLY A 110 3.80 10.45 2.09
CA GLY A 110 3.40 9.82 3.34
C GLY A 110 4.46 9.98 4.45
N ILE A 111 5.74 9.75 4.15
CA ILE A 111 6.81 9.94 5.15
C ILE A 111 6.93 11.42 5.56
N ALA A 112 6.73 12.35 4.65
CA ALA A 112 6.71 13.79 4.97
C ALA A 112 5.54 14.13 5.90
N ALA A 113 4.34 13.61 5.62
CA ALA A 113 3.15 13.83 6.44
C ALA A 113 3.31 13.26 7.86
N VAL A 114 3.75 12.00 7.99
CA VAL A 114 4.00 11.34 9.28
C VAL A 114 5.08 12.07 10.08
N THR A 115 6.12 12.56 9.41
CA THR A 115 7.18 13.35 10.05
C THR A 115 6.65 14.71 10.54
N ALA A 116 5.86 15.39 9.74
CA ALA A 116 5.24 16.67 10.11
C ALA A 116 4.24 16.52 11.26
N ALA A 117 3.51 15.41 11.30
CA ALA A 117 2.60 15.07 12.39
C ALA A 117 3.31 14.68 13.68
N ALA A 118 4.63 14.41 13.62
CA ALA A 118 5.48 14.02 14.78
C ALA A 118 4.88 12.84 15.57
N ILE A 119 4.36 11.84 14.89
CA ILE A 119 3.67 10.68 15.47
C ILE A 119 4.58 9.97 16.47
N THR A 120 4.02 9.68 17.64
CA THR A 120 4.68 8.98 18.76
C THR A 120 3.92 7.70 19.14
N PRO A 121 4.49 6.80 19.96
CA PRO A 121 3.80 5.59 20.42
C PRO A 121 2.55 5.82 21.27
N THR A 122 2.32 7.04 21.74
CA THR A 122 1.13 7.41 22.51
C THR A 122 0.00 7.96 21.66
N ASP A 123 0.25 8.18 20.37
CA ASP A 123 -0.74 8.76 19.47
C ASP A 123 -1.67 7.70 18.88
N ARG A 124 -2.92 8.12 18.72
CA ARG A 124 -3.95 7.38 17.97
C ARG A 124 -4.18 8.09 16.63
N VAL A 125 -3.86 7.40 15.55
CA VAL A 125 -3.88 7.96 14.19
C VAL A 125 -5.13 7.49 13.48
N LEU A 126 -6.00 8.41 13.11
CA LEU A 126 -7.16 8.16 12.27
C LEU A 126 -6.76 8.33 10.79
N GLU A 127 -6.99 7.28 10.00
CA GLU A 127 -6.91 7.34 8.54
C GLU A 127 -8.31 7.13 7.95
N PRO A 128 -9.02 8.23 7.60
CA PRO A 128 -10.43 8.14 7.20
C PRO A 128 -10.66 7.62 5.78
N SER A 129 -9.61 7.56 4.97
CA SER A 129 -9.61 7.06 3.59
C SER A 129 -8.34 6.28 3.33
N ALA A 130 -8.17 5.15 4.04
CA ALA A 130 -6.90 4.46 4.18
C ALA A 130 -6.39 3.81 2.88
N GLY A 131 -7.27 3.59 1.89
CA GLY A 131 -6.89 3.00 0.61
C GLY A 131 -6.24 1.62 0.79
N THR A 132 -5.04 1.47 0.26
CA THR A 132 -4.22 0.27 0.42
C THR A 132 -3.32 0.29 1.66
N GLY A 133 -3.35 1.37 2.46
CA GLY A 133 -2.62 1.49 3.72
C GLY A 133 -1.21 2.07 3.61
N LEU A 134 -0.85 2.77 2.52
CA LEU A 134 0.48 3.37 2.35
C LEU A 134 0.81 4.46 3.38
N LEU A 135 -0.17 5.26 3.82
CA LEU A 135 0.00 6.18 4.93
C LEU A 135 -0.01 5.45 6.28
N ALA A 136 -0.96 4.53 6.44
CA ALA A 136 -1.15 3.77 7.67
C ALA A 136 0.12 3.01 8.09
N ILE A 137 0.82 2.36 7.14
CA ILE A 137 2.06 1.63 7.46
C ILE A 137 3.16 2.55 7.99
N LEU A 138 3.25 3.79 7.51
CA LEU A 138 4.24 4.75 7.99
C LEU A 138 3.92 5.24 9.41
N ALA A 139 2.65 5.43 9.71
CA ALA A 139 2.19 5.77 11.07
C ALA A 139 2.43 4.60 12.05
N GLU A 140 2.18 3.34 11.62
CA GLU A 140 2.53 2.12 12.37
C GLU A 140 4.03 2.03 12.65
N ILE A 141 4.88 2.31 11.66
CA ILE A 141 6.34 2.31 11.81
C ILE A 141 6.79 3.38 12.81
N ALA A 142 6.14 4.55 12.83
CA ALA A 142 6.39 5.61 13.80
C ALA A 142 5.94 5.25 15.22
N GLY A 143 5.11 4.22 15.37
CA GLY A 143 4.65 3.67 16.64
C GLY A 143 3.23 4.04 17.01
N GLY A 144 2.52 4.84 16.22
CA GLY A 144 1.13 5.20 16.46
C GLY A 144 0.19 3.99 16.37
N SER A 145 -0.87 3.99 17.19
CA SER A 145 -1.99 3.05 17.06
C SER A 145 -2.95 3.54 15.97
N LEU A 146 -3.51 2.63 15.18
CA LEU A 146 -4.27 3.00 14.00
C LEU A 146 -5.78 2.85 14.21
N VAL A 147 -6.53 3.74 13.57
CA VAL A 147 -7.97 3.64 13.33
C VAL A 147 -8.17 3.80 11.83
N LEU A 148 -8.61 2.76 11.17
CA LEU A 148 -8.66 2.69 9.71
C LEU A 148 -10.10 2.70 9.22
N ASN A 149 -10.36 3.52 8.19
CA ASN A 149 -11.62 3.52 7.47
C ASN A 149 -11.34 3.48 5.96
N GLU A 150 -12.08 2.66 5.21
CA GLU A 150 -12.03 2.60 3.76
C GLU A 150 -13.39 2.22 3.21
N LEU A 151 -13.98 3.08 2.40
CA LEU A 151 -15.34 2.92 1.88
C LEU A 151 -15.45 1.79 0.86
N ALA A 152 -14.46 1.67 -0.04
CA ALA A 152 -14.45 0.68 -1.11
C ALA A 152 -14.25 -0.74 -0.54
N GLU A 153 -15.20 -1.64 -0.83
CA GLU A 153 -15.23 -2.99 -0.23
C GLU A 153 -13.96 -3.80 -0.48
N LEU A 154 -13.47 -3.80 -1.72
CA LEU A 154 -12.27 -4.56 -2.09
C LEU A 154 -11.02 -4.05 -1.36
N ARG A 155 -10.87 -2.72 -1.24
CA ARG A 155 -9.77 -2.10 -0.53
C ARG A 155 -9.88 -2.29 0.98
N ALA A 156 -11.08 -2.17 1.56
CA ALA A 156 -11.30 -2.45 2.98
C ALA A 156 -10.98 -3.91 3.33
N GLY A 157 -11.38 -4.86 2.49
CA GLY A 157 -11.01 -6.27 2.65
C GLY A 157 -9.50 -6.53 2.51
N LEU A 158 -8.82 -5.83 1.61
CA LEU A 158 -7.35 -5.88 1.49
C LEU A 158 -6.68 -5.27 2.74
N LEU A 159 -7.16 -4.11 3.17
CA LEU A 159 -6.64 -3.39 4.34
C LEU A 159 -6.74 -4.24 5.61
N SER A 160 -7.87 -4.94 5.82
CA SER A 160 -8.04 -5.88 6.96
C SER A 160 -7.03 -7.04 6.94
N LEU A 161 -6.59 -7.48 5.77
CA LEU A 161 -5.54 -8.51 5.65
C LEU A 161 -4.15 -7.93 5.87
N LEU A 162 -3.94 -6.68 5.45
CA LEU A 162 -2.66 -5.98 5.67
C LEU A 162 -2.49 -5.54 7.12
N PHE A 163 -3.55 -5.18 7.83
CA PHE A 163 -3.52 -4.69 9.22
C PHE A 163 -4.44 -5.54 10.12
N PRO A 164 -4.10 -6.83 10.35
CA PRO A 164 -5.00 -7.77 11.02
C PRO A 164 -5.25 -7.45 12.50
N ALA A 165 -4.43 -6.61 13.13
CA ALA A 165 -4.61 -6.18 14.51
C ALA A 165 -5.56 -4.97 14.64
N GLU A 166 -5.90 -4.32 13.51
CA GLU A 166 -6.66 -3.07 13.51
C GLU A 166 -8.06 -3.29 12.91
N PRO A 167 -9.12 -2.78 13.55
CA PRO A 167 -10.44 -2.81 12.96
C PRO A 167 -10.51 -1.86 11.75
N VAL A 168 -11.03 -2.35 10.62
CA VAL A 168 -11.29 -1.53 9.45
C VAL A 168 -12.79 -1.26 9.35
N THR A 169 -13.17 0.00 9.38
CA THR A 169 -14.56 0.45 9.20
C THR A 169 -14.83 0.85 7.75
N ARG A 170 -16.12 0.95 7.39
CA ARG A 170 -16.57 1.30 6.03
C ARG A 170 -17.64 2.37 6.09
N PHE A 171 -17.29 3.53 6.63
CA PHE A 171 -18.17 4.69 6.69
C PHE A 171 -17.82 5.68 5.58
N ASP A 172 -18.82 6.40 5.10
CA ASP A 172 -18.58 7.58 4.27
C ASP A 172 -18.01 8.69 5.17
N ALA A 173 -16.71 8.96 5.01
CA ALA A 173 -16.02 9.95 5.86
C ALA A 173 -16.39 11.41 5.53
N ALA A 174 -17.23 11.65 4.51
CA ALA A 174 -17.74 12.96 4.16
C ALA A 174 -19.09 13.29 4.80
N GLN A 175 -19.69 12.34 5.57
CA GLN A 175 -20.99 12.51 6.23
C GLN A 175 -20.92 12.52 7.75
#